data_02d2b3a29fdec706224cfce50327c353
#
_entry.id   02d2b3a29fdec706224cfce50327c353
#
_cell.length_a   1.000
_cell.length_b   1.000
_cell.length_c   1.000
_cell.angle_alpha   90.00
_cell.angle_beta   90.00
_cell.angle_gamma   90.00
#
_symmetry.space_group_name_H-M   'P 1'
#
loop_
_entity.id
_entity.type
_entity.pdbx_description
1 polymer ?
#
loop_
_entity_poly.entity_id
_entity_poly.type
_entity_poly.pdbx_seq_one_letter_code
_entity_poly.pdbx_strand_id
1 'polypeptide(L)'
;LVIRVLFMVSIYAGLLAFHNAAARYFYAIGRDGLLHSVLGTTHRVHQSPHVGSALQSLIAAVVVLIFAAMDADPILQLFAWFSNLATLCVILLMAMTSFAICVYFHRHPELKVGLLRGRILPVVSCLALLSVLVLAVAHFDVLTGASQLLSYSLCAVIPAALLGGLYLAARLRKVSPQRFLALGSHKL
;
A
#
# COMPACT_ATOMS: atom_id res chain seq x y z
N LEU A 1 -22.61 -10.35 -23.95
CA LEU A 1 -23.16 -10.38 -22.61
C LEU A 1 -22.18 -11.00 -21.61
N VAL A 2 -21.71 -12.24 -21.85
CA VAL A 2 -20.80 -12.99 -20.95
C VAL A 2 -19.55 -12.21 -20.60
N ILE A 3 -18.83 -11.64 -21.59
CA ILE A 3 -17.60 -10.86 -21.37
C ILE A 3 -17.86 -9.65 -20.44
N ARG A 4 -18.97 -8.95 -20.62
CA ARG A 4 -19.33 -7.81 -19.76
C ARG A 4 -19.59 -8.24 -18.32
N VAL A 5 -20.28 -9.37 -18.12
CA VAL A 5 -20.53 -9.92 -16.78
C VAL A 5 -19.23 -10.34 -16.11
N LEU A 6 -18.36 -11.07 -16.82
CA LEU A 6 -17.06 -11.50 -16.31
C LEU A 6 -16.18 -10.30 -15.96
N PHE A 7 -16.17 -9.25 -16.76
CA PHE A 7 -15.45 -8.03 -16.49
C PHE A 7 -15.94 -7.34 -15.20
N MET A 8 -17.26 -7.18 -15.04
CA MET A 8 -17.84 -6.60 -13.82
C MET A 8 -17.51 -7.43 -12.57
N VAL A 9 -17.62 -8.76 -12.66
CA VAL A 9 -17.30 -9.67 -11.56
C VAL A 9 -15.81 -9.58 -11.20
N SER A 10 -14.93 -9.47 -12.19
CA SER A 10 -13.48 -9.32 -11.97
C SER A 10 -13.15 -8.02 -11.25
N ILE A 11 -13.72 -6.89 -11.67
CA ILE A 11 -13.53 -5.60 -10.98
C ILE A 11 -14.04 -5.68 -9.55
N TYR A 12 -15.24 -6.24 -9.34
CA TYR A 12 -15.82 -6.37 -8.00
C TYR A 12 -14.97 -7.26 -7.09
N ALA A 13 -14.47 -8.37 -7.59
CA ALA A 13 -13.58 -9.26 -6.85
C ALA A 13 -12.27 -8.55 -6.45
N GLY A 14 -11.67 -7.80 -7.37
CA GLY A 14 -10.50 -6.97 -7.08
C GLY A 14 -10.77 -5.93 -6.01
N LEU A 15 -11.90 -5.22 -6.12
CA LEU A 15 -12.31 -4.18 -5.15
C LEU A 15 -12.50 -4.77 -3.75
N LEU A 16 -13.15 -5.93 -3.62
CA LEU A 16 -13.31 -6.64 -2.35
C LEU A 16 -11.96 -7.06 -1.76
N ALA A 17 -11.04 -7.58 -2.58
CA ALA A 17 -9.72 -8.00 -2.13
C ALA A 17 -8.93 -6.82 -1.57
N PHE A 18 -8.88 -5.70 -2.28
CA PHE A 18 -8.19 -4.47 -1.83
C PHE A 18 -8.87 -3.85 -0.61
N HIS A 19 -10.20 -3.84 -0.54
CA HIS A 19 -10.94 -3.37 0.63
C HIS A 19 -10.58 -4.17 1.89
N ASN A 20 -10.58 -5.51 1.79
CA ASN A 20 -10.18 -6.37 2.89
C ASN A 20 -8.71 -6.17 3.30
N ALA A 21 -7.81 -6.02 2.33
CA ALA A 21 -6.41 -5.73 2.61
C ALA A 21 -6.26 -4.41 3.37
N ALA A 22 -6.89 -3.32 2.90
CA ALA A 22 -6.84 -2.01 3.54
C ALA A 22 -7.40 -2.05 4.98
N ALA A 23 -8.53 -2.71 5.21
CA ALA A 23 -9.11 -2.86 6.54
C ALA A 23 -8.16 -3.59 7.51
N ARG A 24 -7.44 -4.62 7.03
CA ARG A 24 -6.43 -5.33 7.82
C ARG A 24 -5.20 -4.46 8.11
N TYR A 25 -4.76 -3.62 7.19
CA TYR A 25 -3.67 -2.67 7.42
C TYR A 25 -4.06 -1.63 8.47
N PHE A 26 -5.24 -1.04 8.40
CA PHE A 26 -5.74 -0.12 9.43
C PHE A 26 -5.78 -0.79 10.81
N TYR A 27 -6.26 -2.04 10.87
CA TYR A 27 -6.28 -2.83 12.09
C TYR A 27 -4.86 -3.06 12.64
N ALA A 28 -3.93 -3.51 11.81
CA ALA A 28 -2.56 -3.79 12.25
C ALA A 28 -1.87 -2.54 12.78
N ILE A 29 -1.95 -1.41 12.04
CA ILE A 29 -1.34 -0.14 12.43
C ILE A 29 -2.00 0.43 13.70
N GLY A 30 -3.32 0.28 13.86
CA GLY A 30 -4.04 0.69 15.06
C GLY A 30 -3.68 -0.16 16.27
N ARG A 31 -3.56 -1.48 16.10
CA ARG A 31 -3.13 -2.41 17.15
C ARG A 31 -1.69 -2.14 17.60
N ASP A 32 -0.81 -1.83 16.65
CA ASP A 32 0.59 -1.50 16.94
C ASP A 32 0.75 -0.12 17.60
N GLY A 33 -0.33 0.66 17.72
CA GLY A 33 -0.33 1.97 18.40
C GLY A 33 0.26 3.12 17.59
N LEU A 34 0.44 2.92 16.28
CA LEU A 34 0.86 3.98 15.36
C LEU A 34 -0.31 4.90 14.98
N LEU A 35 -1.52 4.36 14.91
CA LEU A 35 -2.78 5.09 14.74
C LEU A 35 -3.66 4.93 15.99
N HIS A 36 -4.86 5.53 15.94
CA HIS A 36 -5.81 5.49 17.06
C HIS A 36 -6.19 4.04 17.39
N SER A 37 -6.18 3.67 18.67
CA SER A 37 -6.38 2.29 19.15
C SER A 37 -7.74 1.67 18.77
N VAL A 38 -8.75 2.48 18.51
CA VAL A 38 -10.07 2.03 18.03
C VAL A 38 -9.96 1.26 16.69
N LEU A 39 -9.00 1.61 15.83
CA LEU A 39 -8.75 0.88 14.59
C LEU A 39 -8.23 -0.54 14.84
N GLY A 40 -7.55 -0.77 15.97
CA GLY A 40 -7.06 -2.07 16.41
C GLY A 40 -8.11 -2.97 17.07
N THR A 41 -9.40 -2.66 16.94
CA THR A 41 -10.50 -3.47 17.50
C THR A 41 -11.15 -4.36 16.45
N THR A 42 -11.54 -5.57 16.87
CA THR A 42 -12.29 -6.51 16.02
C THR A 42 -13.74 -6.58 16.46
N HIS A 43 -14.62 -6.98 15.54
CA HIS A 43 -16.01 -7.24 15.87
C HIS A 43 -16.13 -8.45 16.81
N ARG A 44 -16.91 -8.34 17.86
CA ARG A 44 -17.01 -9.36 18.93
C ARG A 44 -17.42 -10.76 18.42
N VAL A 45 -18.30 -10.83 17.45
CA VAL A 45 -18.83 -12.09 16.90
C VAL A 45 -18.03 -12.57 15.68
N HIS A 46 -17.79 -11.66 14.72
CA HIS A 46 -17.18 -12.02 13.43
C HIS A 46 -15.65 -11.94 13.42
N GLN A 47 -15.01 -11.46 14.49
CA GLN A 47 -13.55 -11.30 14.61
C GLN A 47 -12.92 -10.53 13.43
N SER A 48 -13.72 -9.70 12.75
CA SER A 48 -13.29 -8.91 11.58
C SER A 48 -12.94 -7.46 11.98
N PRO A 49 -12.03 -6.78 11.25
CA PRO A 49 -11.62 -5.41 11.52
C PRO A 49 -12.68 -4.40 11.01
N HIS A 50 -13.85 -4.38 11.64
CA HIS A 50 -15.01 -3.60 11.21
C HIS A 50 -14.78 -2.09 11.19
N VAL A 51 -14.00 -1.55 12.14
CA VAL A 51 -13.69 -0.11 12.18
C VAL A 51 -12.78 0.28 11.02
N GLY A 52 -11.77 -0.55 10.70
CA GLY A 52 -10.93 -0.34 9.53
C GLY A 52 -11.70 -0.43 8.22
N SER A 53 -12.65 -1.36 8.11
CA SER A 53 -13.54 -1.51 6.96
C SER A 53 -14.47 -0.29 6.81
N ALA A 54 -15.07 0.20 7.89
CA ALA A 54 -15.91 1.39 7.88
C ALA A 54 -15.13 2.65 7.48
N LEU A 55 -13.90 2.82 8.00
CA LEU A 55 -13.03 3.93 7.63
C LEU A 55 -12.67 3.88 6.14
N GLN A 56 -12.31 2.71 5.61
CA GLN A 56 -12.04 2.54 4.18
C GLN A 56 -13.25 2.90 3.30
N SER A 57 -14.44 2.43 3.69
CA SER A 57 -15.68 2.77 2.97
C SER A 57 -15.98 4.26 3.00
N LEU A 58 -15.76 4.92 4.15
CA LEU A 58 -15.96 6.35 4.29
C LEU A 58 -15.00 7.14 3.40
N ILE A 59 -13.71 6.79 3.40
CA ILE A 59 -12.70 7.42 2.54
C ILE A 59 -13.09 7.24 1.06
N ALA A 60 -13.46 6.04 0.64
CA ALA A 60 -13.87 5.77 -0.73
C ALA A 60 -15.10 6.58 -1.11
N ALA A 61 -16.13 6.66 -0.25
CA ALA A 61 -17.32 7.44 -0.47
C ALA A 61 -17.01 8.95 -0.62
N VAL A 62 -16.17 9.49 0.26
CA VAL A 62 -15.75 10.90 0.20
C VAL A 62 -15.03 11.20 -1.12
N VAL A 63 -14.10 10.34 -1.53
CA VAL A 63 -13.37 10.51 -2.81
C VAL A 63 -14.35 10.48 -3.98
N VAL A 64 -15.23 9.49 -4.06
CA VAL A 64 -16.23 9.39 -5.14
C VAL A 64 -17.14 10.63 -5.16
N LEU A 65 -17.61 11.11 -4.01
CA LEU A 65 -18.48 12.30 -3.93
C LEU A 65 -17.75 13.57 -4.39
N ILE A 66 -16.45 13.73 -4.05
CA ILE A 66 -15.65 14.87 -4.53
C ILE A 66 -15.56 14.85 -6.06
N PHE A 67 -15.24 13.70 -6.67
CA PHE A 67 -15.14 13.58 -8.13
C PHE A 67 -16.49 13.77 -8.81
N ALA A 68 -17.59 13.26 -8.22
CA ALA A 68 -18.93 13.49 -8.71
C ALA A 68 -19.34 14.99 -8.64
N ALA A 69 -18.95 15.69 -7.57
CA ALA A 69 -19.22 17.13 -7.43
C ALA A 69 -18.39 17.99 -8.41
N MET A 70 -17.27 17.48 -8.89
CA MET A 70 -16.41 18.13 -9.90
C MET A 70 -16.84 17.79 -11.35
N ASP A 71 -17.88 17.00 -11.52
CA ASP A 71 -18.32 16.46 -12.82
C ASP A 71 -17.20 15.74 -13.59
N ALA A 72 -16.33 15.06 -12.83
CA ALA A 72 -15.14 14.41 -13.33
C ALA A 72 -15.47 13.04 -13.94
N ASP A 73 -14.81 12.69 -15.06
CA ASP A 73 -14.98 11.38 -15.69
C ASP A 73 -14.52 10.25 -14.75
N PRO A 74 -15.42 9.30 -14.38
CA PRO A 74 -15.08 8.25 -13.42
C PRO A 74 -14.04 7.25 -13.95
N ILE A 75 -13.93 7.08 -15.26
CA ILE A 75 -12.98 6.12 -15.87
C ILE A 75 -11.65 6.79 -16.15
N LEU A 76 -11.66 7.93 -16.85
CA LEU A 76 -10.45 8.59 -17.32
C LEU A 76 -9.73 9.37 -16.20
N GLN A 77 -10.45 9.81 -15.17
CA GLN A 77 -9.89 10.57 -14.08
C GLN A 77 -9.83 9.75 -12.80
N LEU A 78 -10.98 9.41 -12.19
CA LEU A 78 -10.98 8.71 -10.91
C LEU A 78 -10.24 7.36 -10.99
N PHE A 79 -10.66 6.48 -11.90
CA PHE A 79 -10.06 5.15 -12.02
C PHE A 79 -8.60 5.21 -12.50
N ALA A 80 -8.31 5.96 -13.58
CA ALA A 80 -6.96 6.01 -14.13
C ALA A 80 -5.95 6.61 -13.13
N TRP A 81 -6.28 7.70 -12.44
CA TRP A 81 -5.36 8.34 -11.50
C TRP A 81 -5.07 7.47 -10.29
N PHE A 82 -6.11 6.93 -9.63
CA PHE A 82 -5.93 6.13 -8.42
C PHE A 82 -5.38 4.73 -8.69
N SER A 83 -5.74 4.09 -9.81
CA SER A 83 -5.19 2.77 -10.14
C SER A 83 -3.71 2.85 -10.48
N ASN A 84 -3.29 3.87 -11.23
CA ASN A 84 -1.87 4.08 -11.53
C ASN A 84 -1.08 4.45 -10.26
N LEU A 85 -1.61 5.33 -9.39
CA LEU A 85 -0.99 5.63 -8.11
C LEU A 85 -0.87 4.39 -7.22
N ALA A 86 -1.92 3.56 -7.14
CA ALA A 86 -1.90 2.31 -6.40
C ALA A 86 -0.85 1.33 -6.96
N THR A 87 -0.71 1.26 -8.28
CA THR A 87 0.31 0.44 -8.95
C THR A 87 1.72 0.87 -8.55
N LEU A 88 2.01 2.19 -8.51
CA LEU A 88 3.30 2.69 -8.03
C LEU A 88 3.56 2.27 -6.58
N CYS A 89 2.56 2.37 -5.70
CA CYS A 89 2.68 1.94 -4.31
C CYS A 89 2.99 0.44 -4.19
N VAL A 90 2.33 -0.41 -4.99
CA VAL A 90 2.57 -1.87 -5.00
C VAL A 90 3.98 -2.18 -5.50
N ILE A 91 4.43 -1.56 -6.59
CA ILE A 91 5.80 -1.74 -7.12
C ILE A 91 6.83 -1.34 -6.07
N LEU A 92 6.63 -0.21 -5.39
CA LEU A 92 7.51 0.24 -4.32
C LEU A 92 7.57 -0.76 -3.16
N LEU A 93 6.41 -1.26 -2.70
CA LEU A 93 6.35 -2.27 -1.65
C LEU A 93 7.06 -3.57 -2.05
N MET A 94 6.89 -4.01 -3.29
CA MET A 94 7.61 -5.19 -3.83
C MET A 94 9.12 -4.95 -3.88
N ALA A 95 9.57 -3.76 -4.29
CA ALA A 95 10.98 -3.38 -4.31
C ALA A 95 11.57 -3.36 -2.88
N MET A 96 10.85 -2.76 -1.92
CA MET A 96 11.25 -2.76 -0.51
C MET A 96 11.34 -4.18 0.07
N THR A 97 10.39 -5.05 -0.27
CA THR A 97 10.40 -6.46 0.15
C THR A 97 11.60 -7.20 -0.44
N SER A 98 11.90 -7.01 -1.72
CA SER A 98 13.07 -7.61 -2.38
C SER A 98 14.38 -7.13 -1.73
N PHE A 99 14.46 -5.83 -1.40
CA PHE A 99 15.59 -5.28 -0.65
C PHE A 99 15.71 -5.89 0.76
N ALA A 100 14.60 -5.99 1.49
CA ALA A 100 14.57 -6.60 2.82
C ALA A 100 15.03 -8.06 2.79
N ILE A 101 14.62 -8.84 1.79
CA ILE A 101 15.08 -10.23 1.58
C ILE A 101 16.60 -10.27 1.37
N CYS A 102 17.14 -9.37 0.55
CA CYS A 102 18.57 -9.28 0.31
C CYS A 102 19.34 -9.01 1.62
N VAL A 103 18.90 -8.04 2.42
CA VAL A 103 19.48 -7.70 3.71
C VAL A 103 19.38 -8.87 4.70
N TYR A 104 18.23 -9.56 4.72
CA TYR A 104 17.99 -10.70 5.59
C TYR A 104 19.00 -11.83 5.35
N PHE A 105 19.15 -12.28 4.10
CA PHE A 105 20.11 -13.34 3.77
C PHE A 105 21.57 -12.91 3.91
N HIS A 106 21.85 -11.62 3.78
CA HIS A 106 23.19 -11.11 4.08
C HIS A 106 23.52 -11.20 5.58
N ARG A 107 22.52 -10.98 6.45
CA ARG A 107 22.70 -11.04 7.91
C ARG A 107 22.64 -12.46 8.50
N HIS A 108 22.08 -13.42 7.75
CA HIS A 108 21.88 -14.81 8.18
C HIS A 108 22.60 -15.80 7.25
N PRO A 109 23.96 -15.76 7.18
CA PRO A 109 24.75 -16.66 6.33
C PRO A 109 24.60 -18.14 6.74
N GLU A 110 24.20 -18.41 7.99
CA GLU A 110 23.96 -19.74 8.55
C GLU A 110 22.86 -20.52 7.83
N LEU A 111 21.94 -19.86 7.15
CA LEU A 111 20.82 -20.49 6.44
C LEU A 111 21.26 -21.25 5.17
N LYS A 112 22.55 -21.17 4.78
CA LYS A 112 23.15 -21.87 3.64
C LYS A 112 22.31 -21.83 2.34
N VAL A 113 21.60 -20.74 2.11
CA VAL A 113 20.85 -20.53 0.88
C VAL A 113 21.83 -20.29 -0.27
N GLY A 114 21.64 -20.99 -1.39
CA GLY A 114 22.53 -20.84 -2.55
C GLY A 114 22.62 -19.37 -3.01
N LEU A 115 23.79 -18.96 -3.49
CA LEU A 115 24.13 -17.59 -3.91
C LEU A 115 23.06 -17.00 -4.86
N LEU A 116 22.57 -17.81 -5.79
CA LEU A 116 21.55 -17.40 -6.75
C LEU A 116 20.23 -16.96 -6.06
N ARG A 117 19.73 -17.79 -5.15
CA ARG A 117 18.43 -17.55 -4.48
C ARG A 117 18.51 -16.53 -3.35
N GLY A 118 19.64 -16.51 -2.61
CA GLY A 118 19.80 -15.65 -1.44
C GLY A 118 20.29 -14.23 -1.76
N ARG A 119 20.98 -14.03 -2.90
CA ARG A 119 21.59 -12.73 -3.24
C ARG A 119 21.24 -12.25 -4.65
N ILE A 120 21.51 -13.05 -5.68
CA ILE A 120 21.39 -12.59 -7.07
C ILE A 120 19.95 -12.29 -7.43
N LEU A 121 19.01 -13.22 -7.21
CA LEU A 121 17.60 -13.02 -7.56
C LEU A 121 16.95 -11.83 -6.82
N PRO A 122 17.10 -11.67 -5.49
CA PRO A 122 16.54 -10.51 -4.80
C PRO A 122 17.12 -9.17 -5.26
N VAL A 123 18.43 -9.10 -5.55
CA VAL A 123 19.06 -7.89 -6.07
C VAL A 123 18.55 -7.56 -7.47
N VAL A 124 18.51 -8.53 -8.38
CA VAL A 124 18.00 -8.34 -9.74
C VAL A 124 16.54 -7.91 -9.71
N SER A 125 15.70 -8.55 -8.89
CA SER A 125 14.29 -8.18 -8.72
C SER A 125 14.13 -6.76 -8.17
N CYS A 126 14.94 -6.39 -7.18
CA CYS A 126 14.92 -5.05 -6.60
C CYS A 126 15.29 -3.99 -7.66
N LEU A 127 16.38 -4.21 -8.40
CA LEU A 127 16.84 -3.29 -9.45
C LEU A 127 15.82 -3.17 -10.58
N ALA A 128 15.25 -4.28 -11.04
CA ALA A 128 14.22 -4.29 -12.08
C ALA A 128 12.96 -3.51 -11.61
N LEU A 129 12.48 -3.75 -10.38
CA LEU A 129 11.32 -3.06 -9.84
C LEU A 129 11.58 -1.56 -9.66
N LEU A 130 12.78 -1.18 -9.19
CA LEU A 130 13.16 0.23 -9.08
C LEU A 130 13.26 0.89 -10.45
N SER A 131 13.78 0.20 -11.46
CA SER A 131 13.84 0.73 -12.85
C SER A 131 12.43 0.98 -13.39
N VAL A 132 11.51 0.03 -13.20
CA VAL A 132 10.10 0.19 -13.59
C VAL A 132 9.45 1.33 -12.82
N LEU A 133 9.71 1.46 -11.51
CA LEU A 133 9.18 2.54 -10.69
C LEU A 133 9.64 3.92 -11.20
N VAL A 134 10.93 4.08 -11.47
CA VAL A 134 11.50 5.34 -11.98
C VAL A 134 10.88 5.68 -13.34
N LEU A 135 10.78 4.70 -14.24
CA LEU A 135 10.19 4.90 -15.56
C LEU A 135 8.71 5.29 -15.46
N ALA A 136 7.94 4.62 -14.59
CA ALA A 136 6.53 4.90 -14.39
C ALA A 136 6.30 6.29 -13.75
N VAL A 137 7.14 6.71 -12.81
CA VAL A 137 7.07 8.07 -12.24
C VAL A 137 7.46 9.12 -13.27
N ALA A 138 8.48 8.87 -14.07
CA ALA A 138 8.93 9.81 -15.12
C ALA A 138 7.88 10.05 -16.21
N HIS A 139 7.01 9.06 -16.48
CA HIS A 139 5.97 9.13 -17.51
C HIS A 139 4.56 9.01 -16.91
N PHE A 140 4.39 9.47 -15.67
CA PHE A 140 3.12 9.33 -14.95
C PHE A 140 1.99 10.15 -15.59
N ASP A 141 2.32 11.27 -16.19
CA ASP A 141 1.42 12.11 -17.00
C ASP A 141 0.85 11.35 -18.21
N VAL A 142 1.67 10.57 -18.89
CA VAL A 142 1.24 9.72 -20.02
C VAL A 142 0.33 8.58 -19.54
N LEU A 143 0.63 7.98 -18.38
CA LEU A 143 -0.15 6.88 -17.83
C LEU A 143 -1.52 7.32 -17.32
N THR A 144 -1.63 8.55 -16.84
CA THR A 144 -2.85 9.07 -16.22
C THR A 144 -3.64 10.00 -17.11
N GLY A 145 -3.03 10.50 -18.21
CA GLY A 145 -3.61 11.57 -19.02
C GLY A 145 -3.78 12.89 -18.27
N ALA A 146 -3.18 13.02 -17.08
CA ALA A 146 -3.28 14.20 -16.25
C ALA A 146 -2.26 15.27 -16.63
N SER A 147 -2.53 16.53 -16.22
CA SER A 147 -1.53 17.59 -16.36
C SER A 147 -0.27 17.28 -15.53
N GLN A 148 0.87 17.82 -15.96
CA GLN A 148 2.16 17.59 -15.29
C GLN A 148 2.12 17.97 -13.80
N LEU A 149 1.48 19.09 -13.47
CA LEU A 149 1.34 19.54 -12.06
C LEU A 149 0.56 18.54 -11.22
N LEU A 150 -0.55 18.02 -11.76
CA LEU A 150 -1.38 17.02 -11.08
C LEU A 150 -0.62 15.68 -10.94
N SER A 151 0.10 15.26 -11.96
CA SER A 151 0.94 14.05 -11.94
C SER A 151 1.99 14.11 -10.84
N TYR A 152 2.70 15.24 -10.71
CA TYR A 152 3.65 15.44 -9.62
C TYR A 152 3.00 15.48 -8.24
N SER A 153 1.81 16.10 -8.10
CA SER A 153 1.08 16.14 -6.84
C SER A 153 0.62 14.76 -6.39
N LEU A 154 0.14 13.93 -7.32
CA LEU A 154 -0.24 12.54 -7.05
C LEU A 154 0.98 11.69 -6.64
N CYS A 155 2.08 11.79 -7.39
CA CYS A 155 3.31 11.09 -7.04
C CYS A 155 3.89 11.53 -5.69
N ALA A 156 3.74 12.80 -5.30
CA ALA A 156 4.21 13.33 -4.02
C ALA A 156 3.51 12.72 -2.80
N VAL A 157 2.33 12.14 -2.97
CA VAL A 157 1.61 11.42 -1.90
C VAL A 157 2.44 10.24 -1.38
N ILE A 158 3.20 9.55 -2.25
CA ILE A 158 4.02 8.39 -1.87
C ILE A 158 5.13 8.77 -0.89
N PRO A 159 6.05 9.71 -1.23
CA PRO A 159 7.08 10.12 -0.29
C PRO A 159 6.50 10.81 0.96
N ALA A 160 5.39 11.56 0.85
CA ALA A 160 4.71 12.13 2.00
C ALA A 160 4.20 11.05 2.97
N ALA A 161 3.58 9.97 2.45
CA ALA A 161 3.14 8.85 3.27
C ALA A 161 4.33 8.12 3.93
N LEU A 162 5.44 7.91 3.21
CA LEU A 162 6.66 7.32 3.76
C LEU A 162 7.25 8.17 4.89
N LEU A 163 7.40 9.47 4.67
CA LEU A 163 7.89 10.40 5.70
C LEU A 163 6.97 10.45 6.91
N GLY A 164 5.65 10.47 6.69
CA GLY A 164 4.65 10.38 7.75
C GLY A 164 4.79 9.09 8.57
N GLY A 165 4.94 7.95 7.91
CA GLY A 165 5.17 6.66 8.56
C GLY A 165 6.48 6.64 9.38
N LEU A 166 7.57 7.14 8.83
CA LEU A 166 8.86 7.27 9.52
C LEU A 166 8.77 8.20 10.74
N TYR A 167 8.07 9.33 10.60
CA TYR A 167 7.82 10.25 11.70
C TYR A 167 7.03 9.59 12.83
N LEU A 168 5.95 8.88 12.51
CA LEU A 168 5.14 8.15 13.50
C LEU A 168 5.96 7.06 14.19
N ALA A 169 6.76 6.30 13.45
CA ALA A 169 7.66 5.29 14.00
C ALA A 169 8.73 5.91 14.92
N ALA A 170 9.34 7.02 14.51
CA ALA A 170 10.31 7.74 15.34
C ALA A 170 9.67 8.32 16.61
N ARG A 171 8.47 8.84 16.53
CA ARG A 171 7.69 9.30 17.67
C ARG A 171 7.37 8.15 18.63
N LEU A 172 6.91 7.02 18.11
CA LEU A 172 6.61 5.84 18.92
C LEU A 172 7.86 5.33 19.64
N ARG A 173 9.01 5.30 18.97
CA ARG A 173 10.29 4.94 19.56
C ARG A 173 10.67 5.82 20.75
N LYS A 174 10.38 7.12 20.69
CA LYS A 174 10.66 8.08 21.78
C LYS A 174 9.65 7.94 22.94
N VAL A 175 8.36 7.80 22.63
CA VAL A 175 7.27 7.80 23.63
C VAL A 175 7.12 6.44 24.31
N SER A 176 7.28 5.35 23.57
CA SER A 176 7.06 3.98 24.07
C SER A 176 8.05 2.99 23.42
N PRO A 177 9.33 2.97 23.86
CA PRO A 177 10.36 2.10 23.28
C PRO A 177 9.98 0.61 23.27
N GLN A 178 9.27 0.15 24.30
CA GLN A 178 8.81 -1.24 24.41
C GLN A 178 7.80 -1.59 23.31
N ARG A 179 6.84 -0.69 23.00
CA ARG A 179 5.90 -0.89 21.89
C ARG A 179 6.59 -0.84 20.54
N PHE A 180 7.60 0.03 20.39
CA PHE A 180 8.39 0.08 19.16
C PHE A 180 9.14 -1.23 18.90
N LEU A 181 9.73 -1.86 19.95
CA LEU A 181 10.39 -3.16 19.82
C LEU A 181 9.40 -4.31 19.57
N ALA A 182 8.14 -4.14 19.96
CA ALA A 182 7.08 -5.12 19.75
C ALA A 182 6.38 -4.97 18.37
N LEU A 183 6.75 -3.95 17.56
CA LEU A 183 6.19 -3.79 16.21
C LEU A 183 6.45 -5.04 15.36
N GLY A 184 5.39 -5.62 14.82
CA GLY A 184 5.48 -6.82 13.99
C GLY A 184 5.82 -8.12 14.72
N SER A 185 6.08 -8.11 16.04
CA SER A 185 6.45 -9.29 16.82
C SER A 185 5.25 -10.03 17.42
N HIS A 186 4.03 -9.65 17.06
CA HIS A 186 2.83 -10.30 17.60
C HIS A 186 2.79 -11.76 17.17
N LYS A 187 3.11 -12.63 18.10
CA LYS A 187 2.79 -14.06 17.98
C LYS A 187 1.28 -14.15 17.81
N LEU A 188 0.88 -14.76 16.71
CA LEU A 188 -0.50 -15.18 16.42
C LEU A 188 -0.98 -16.12 17.52
#